data_3c1aab2a58a84ddc07f7214315e1e3d4
#
_entry.id   3c1aab2a58a84ddc07f7214315e1e3d4
#
_cell.length_a   1.000
_cell.length_b   1.000
_cell.length_c   1.000
_cell.angle_alpha   90.00
_cell.angle_beta   90.00
_cell.angle_gamma   90.00
#
_symmetry.space_group_name_H-M   'P 1'
#
loop_
_entity.id
_entity.type
_entity.pdbx_description
1 polymer ?
#
loop_
_entity_poly.entity_id
_entity_poly.type
_entity_poly.pdbx_seq_one_letter_code
_entity_poly.pdbx_strand_id
1 'polypeptide(L)'
;SEIRSAMNLKLEGASFESIFVIADIRIDLPFPTERLAFFDPDWNRGNTILMHKEPHGIWRVDYQLPPGETPEEALRPESLQERIDAQLKMIGFEGKPWEMDWSSVYSARTLTLPDYVHDRIVFTGDAAHLLPIFGVRGANTAFQDAQSLGWHLAYVLKGIAPDKLMANHSQERVGAAREIITEAGKSTRFMAPPSRGFRLLRDAVLSLSLTEEFVRPLYHWRTSRPHEYKHSALNSMSDDNAQFTGGPALGAPPQNVQLKADDFLLDHLGGGFDLVYAAQDQSIPQELLKAVELAKNKGLPLKLLAITHVDVAIKGADKTLFDPQQRFQLRYALPLGGAYLFRPDQHVCGRWLQVDATRLLSSLQLAVMQ
;
A
#
# COMPACT_ATOMS: atom_id res chain seq x y z
N SER A 1 21.36 0.26 -8.21
CA SER A 1 21.11 0.73 -9.59
C SER A 1 22.37 1.41 -10.12
N GLU A 2 22.84 0.99 -11.27
CA GLU A 2 24.01 1.58 -11.96
C GLU A 2 23.79 3.06 -12.27
N ILE A 3 22.61 3.40 -12.78
CA ILE A 3 22.23 4.80 -13.09
C ILE A 3 22.35 5.67 -11.83
N ARG A 4 21.82 5.21 -10.69
CA ARG A 4 21.93 5.94 -9.43
C ARG A 4 23.38 6.16 -9.03
N SER A 5 24.22 5.14 -9.17
CA SER A 5 25.66 5.23 -8.88
C SER A 5 26.39 6.18 -9.84
N ALA A 6 26.07 6.13 -11.14
CA ALA A 6 26.63 7.04 -12.15
C ALA A 6 26.28 8.51 -11.88
N MET A 7 25.11 8.76 -11.26
CA MET A 7 24.66 10.09 -10.84
C MET A 7 25.16 10.50 -9.44
N ASN A 8 26.00 9.68 -8.78
CA ASN A 8 26.46 9.89 -7.41
C ASN A 8 25.32 10.04 -6.37
N LEU A 9 24.15 9.47 -6.66
CA LEU A 9 23.02 9.50 -5.74
C LEU A 9 23.13 8.36 -4.74
N LYS A 10 22.83 8.66 -3.48
CA LYS A 10 22.87 7.70 -2.38
C LYS A 10 21.50 7.53 -1.75
N LEU A 11 21.16 6.29 -1.42
CA LEU A 11 20.01 6.00 -0.57
C LEU A 11 20.33 6.42 0.86
N GLU A 12 19.36 7.00 1.54
CA GLU A 12 19.41 7.46 2.91
C GLU A 12 18.54 6.59 3.81
N GLY A 13 18.97 6.34 5.04
CA GLY A 13 18.20 5.57 6.02
C GLY A 13 19.08 4.67 6.88
N ALA A 14 18.51 3.57 7.38
CA ALA A 14 19.19 2.59 8.22
C ALA A 14 19.32 1.24 7.51
N SER A 15 20.45 0.60 7.66
CA SER A 15 20.63 -0.82 7.36
C SER A 15 20.52 -1.59 8.68
N PHE A 16 19.67 -2.60 8.71
CA PHE A 16 19.69 -3.58 9.80
C PHE A 16 20.75 -4.62 9.47
N GLU A 17 21.59 -4.94 10.43
CA GLU A 17 22.63 -5.98 10.27
C GLU A 17 22.04 -7.39 10.19
N SER A 18 20.73 -7.51 10.38
CA SER A 18 20.06 -8.79 10.34
C SER A 18 20.00 -9.36 8.92
N ILE A 19 20.59 -10.52 8.76
CA ILE A 19 20.54 -11.33 7.55
C ILE A 19 19.52 -12.45 7.79
N PHE A 20 18.72 -12.74 6.80
CA PHE A 20 17.74 -13.83 6.84
C PHE A 20 17.99 -14.82 5.73
N VAL A 21 17.88 -16.09 6.05
CA VAL A 21 17.78 -17.17 5.08
C VAL A 21 16.31 -17.36 4.73
N ILE A 22 16.01 -17.49 3.46
CA ILE A 22 14.71 -17.89 2.94
C ILE A 22 14.91 -19.30 2.35
N ALA A 23 14.12 -20.25 2.81
CA ALA A 23 14.11 -21.61 2.30
C ALA A 23 12.69 -22.01 1.92
N ASP A 24 12.45 -22.24 0.65
CA ASP A 24 11.20 -22.79 0.11
C ASP A 24 11.32 -24.29 0.01
N ILE A 25 10.48 -25.02 0.73
CA ILE A 25 10.47 -26.48 0.79
C ILE A 25 9.14 -27.04 0.32
N ARG A 26 9.17 -28.15 -0.40
CA ARG A 26 7.99 -28.93 -0.75
C ARG A 26 7.68 -29.91 0.37
N ILE A 27 6.60 -29.67 1.07
CA ILE A 27 6.13 -30.51 2.19
C ILE A 27 4.62 -30.31 2.38
N ASP A 28 3.93 -31.37 2.71
CA ASP A 28 2.52 -31.30 3.09
C ASP A 28 2.39 -31.18 4.61
N LEU A 29 2.03 -30.00 5.10
CA LEU A 29 1.76 -29.72 6.51
C LEU A 29 0.28 -29.39 6.71
N PRO A 30 -0.35 -29.88 7.79
CA PRO A 30 -1.80 -29.74 8.04
C PRO A 30 -2.19 -28.36 8.58
N PHE A 31 -1.28 -27.39 8.55
CA PHE A 31 -1.58 -26.04 9.00
C PHE A 31 -2.46 -25.29 8.00
N PRO A 32 -3.36 -24.42 8.47
CA PRO A 32 -4.13 -23.54 7.61
C PRO A 32 -3.20 -22.56 6.86
N THR A 33 -3.76 -21.81 5.89
CA THR A 33 -3.03 -20.76 5.19
C THR A 33 -2.85 -19.55 6.10
N GLU A 34 -1.89 -19.65 7.00
CA GLU A 34 -1.55 -18.66 8.01
C GLU A 34 -0.04 -18.41 8.01
N ARG A 35 0.35 -17.27 8.56
CA ARG A 35 1.75 -16.97 8.84
C ARG A 35 2.06 -17.35 10.28
N LEU A 36 2.94 -18.32 10.45
CA LEU A 36 3.40 -18.79 11.75
C LEU A 36 4.67 -18.06 12.12
N ALA A 37 4.79 -17.61 13.37
CA ALA A 37 5.98 -16.98 13.90
C ALA A 37 6.43 -17.71 15.16
N PHE A 38 7.69 -18.10 15.19
CA PHE A 38 8.32 -18.79 16.31
C PHE A 38 9.42 -17.90 16.87
N PHE A 39 9.28 -17.54 18.12
CA PHE A 39 10.22 -16.63 18.80
C PHE A 39 11.15 -17.44 19.69
N ASP A 40 12.46 -17.17 19.56
CA ASP A 40 13.50 -17.75 20.40
C ASP A 40 13.51 -19.30 20.45
N PRO A 41 13.41 -20.01 19.31
CA PRO A 41 13.42 -21.46 19.31
C PRO A 41 14.77 -22.03 19.75
N ASP A 42 14.80 -23.22 20.34
CA ASP A 42 16.00 -23.83 20.88
C ASP A 42 17.14 -24.00 19.85
N TRP A 43 16.79 -24.26 18.61
CA TRP A 43 17.78 -24.45 17.53
C TRP A 43 18.30 -23.14 16.95
N ASN A 44 17.64 -21.99 17.23
CA ASN A 44 18.08 -20.66 16.77
C ASN A 44 17.77 -19.60 17.85
N ARG A 45 18.37 -19.75 19.01
CA ARG A 45 18.14 -18.91 20.18
C ARG A 45 18.42 -17.44 19.94
N GLY A 46 17.54 -16.59 20.43
CA GLY A 46 17.62 -15.14 20.28
C GLY A 46 17.03 -14.60 18.99
N ASN A 47 16.66 -15.47 18.06
CA ASN A 47 16.18 -15.11 16.75
C ASN A 47 14.71 -15.50 16.55
N THR A 48 14.15 -15.10 15.41
CA THR A 48 12.77 -15.38 15.03
C THR A 48 12.74 -16.19 13.74
N ILE A 49 11.84 -17.18 13.70
CA ILE A 49 11.56 -18.00 12.53
C ILE A 49 10.15 -17.65 12.05
N LEU A 50 9.97 -17.55 10.76
CA LEU A 50 8.66 -17.45 10.12
C LEU A 50 8.42 -18.65 9.23
N MET A 51 7.19 -19.13 9.24
CA MET A 51 6.73 -20.11 8.26
C MET A 51 5.42 -19.66 7.65
N HIS A 52 5.26 -19.86 6.36
CA HIS A 52 3.98 -19.62 5.69
C HIS A 52 3.85 -20.46 4.43
N LYS A 53 2.61 -20.79 4.14
CA LYS A 53 2.26 -21.57 2.96
C LYS A 53 2.28 -20.70 1.72
N GLU A 54 2.99 -21.17 0.71
CA GLU A 54 3.02 -20.62 -0.64
C GLU A 54 2.18 -21.51 -1.58
N PRO A 55 1.86 -21.05 -2.79
CA PRO A 55 1.21 -21.87 -3.80
C PRO A 55 1.98 -23.15 -4.11
N HIS A 56 1.30 -24.15 -4.70
CA HIS A 56 1.89 -25.41 -5.21
C HIS A 56 2.52 -26.32 -4.16
N GLY A 57 2.03 -26.29 -2.92
CA GLY A 57 2.51 -27.18 -1.86
C GLY A 57 3.86 -26.80 -1.27
N ILE A 58 4.27 -25.56 -1.49
CA ILE A 58 5.50 -25.01 -0.94
C ILE A 58 5.22 -24.41 0.44
N TRP A 59 6.15 -24.63 1.37
CA TRP A 59 6.23 -23.92 2.62
C TRP A 59 7.54 -23.12 2.67
N ARG A 60 7.43 -21.82 2.89
CA ARG A 60 8.56 -20.94 3.11
C ARG A 60 8.95 -20.94 4.58
N VAL A 61 10.23 -21.15 4.84
CA VAL A 61 10.84 -21.04 6.16
C VAL A 61 11.86 -19.91 6.11
N ASP A 62 11.53 -18.82 6.79
CA ASP A 62 12.42 -17.66 6.92
C ASP A 62 13.04 -17.66 8.32
N TYR A 63 14.35 -17.62 8.42
CA TYR A 63 15.01 -17.54 9.72
C TYR A 63 16.18 -16.58 9.69
N GLN A 64 16.37 -15.91 10.81
CA GLN A 64 17.49 -15.00 10.99
C GLN A 64 18.81 -15.79 11.10
N LEU A 65 19.82 -15.34 10.37
CA LEU A 65 21.14 -15.95 10.39
C LEU A 65 21.81 -15.71 11.76
N PRO A 66 22.38 -16.73 12.40
CA PRO A 66 23.15 -16.57 13.62
C PRO A 66 24.33 -15.61 13.45
N PRO A 67 24.70 -14.86 14.48
CA PRO A 67 25.88 -14.00 14.42
C PRO A 67 27.14 -14.76 14.10
N GLY A 68 27.95 -14.24 13.15
CA GLY A 68 29.24 -14.80 12.78
C GLY A 68 29.20 -15.86 11.66
N GLU A 69 28.02 -16.26 11.22
CA GLU A 69 27.88 -17.15 10.08
C GLU A 69 27.79 -16.35 8.77
N THR A 70 28.43 -16.84 7.74
CA THR A 70 28.42 -16.22 6.41
C THR A 70 27.20 -16.69 5.59
N PRO A 71 26.73 -15.88 4.62
CA PRO A 71 25.68 -16.31 3.68
C PRO A 71 26.00 -17.60 2.94
N GLU A 72 27.26 -17.79 2.56
CA GLU A 72 27.75 -18.97 1.84
C GLU A 72 27.67 -20.22 2.72
N GLU A 73 27.99 -20.12 4.01
CA GLU A 73 27.86 -21.21 4.97
C GLU A 73 26.40 -21.56 5.23
N ALA A 74 25.56 -20.57 5.36
CA ALA A 74 24.13 -20.75 5.61
C ALA A 74 23.38 -21.46 4.48
N LEU A 75 23.82 -21.25 3.22
CA LEU A 75 23.21 -21.86 2.04
C LEU A 75 23.78 -23.23 1.67
N ARG A 76 24.72 -23.77 2.44
CA ARG A 76 25.18 -25.16 2.21
C ARG A 76 24.02 -26.15 2.41
N PRO A 77 23.91 -27.16 1.56
CA PRO A 77 22.82 -28.15 1.68
C PRO A 77 22.71 -28.75 3.07
N GLU A 78 23.85 -29.05 3.70
CA GLU A 78 23.90 -29.64 5.05
C GLU A 78 23.35 -28.68 6.11
N SER A 79 23.71 -27.38 6.03
CA SER A 79 23.25 -26.36 6.94
C SER A 79 21.74 -26.12 6.82
N LEU A 80 21.24 -26.10 5.59
CA LEU A 80 19.80 -25.98 5.30
C LEU A 80 19.04 -27.21 5.82
N GLN A 81 19.56 -28.41 5.54
CA GLN A 81 18.94 -29.69 5.99
C GLN A 81 18.82 -29.70 7.52
N GLU A 82 19.92 -29.45 8.24
CA GLU A 82 19.95 -29.45 9.71
C GLU A 82 18.90 -28.52 10.30
N ARG A 83 18.79 -27.28 9.77
CA ARG A 83 17.89 -26.27 10.30
C ARG A 83 16.42 -26.51 9.98
N ILE A 84 16.15 -26.96 8.76
CA ILE A 84 14.77 -27.33 8.38
C ILE A 84 14.31 -28.54 9.19
N ASP A 85 15.15 -29.56 9.36
CA ASP A 85 14.83 -30.73 10.18
C ASP A 85 14.62 -30.34 11.65
N ALA A 86 15.45 -29.43 12.19
CA ALA A 86 15.26 -28.91 13.54
C ALA A 86 13.94 -28.14 13.69
N GLN A 87 13.58 -27.33 12.69
CA GLN A 87 12.29 -26.64 12.68
C GLN A 87 11.11 -27.62 12.59
N LEU A 88 11.17 -28.60 11.69
CA LEU A 88 10.14 -29.63 11.55
C LEU A 88 9.98 -30.46 12.82
N LYS A 89 11.08 -30.82 13.45
CA LYS A 89 11.05 -31.52 14.76
C LYS A 89 10.36 -30.67 15.82
N MET A 90 10.68 -29.39 15.92
CA MET A 90 10.07 -28.49 16.90
C MET A 90 8.56 -28.37 16.75
N ILE A 91 8.06 -28.40 15.52
CA ILE A 91 6.62 -28.31 15.23
C ILE A 91 5.91 -29.70 15.18
N GLY A 92 6.60 -30.77 15.56
CA GLY A 92 6.01 -32.13 15.68
C GLY A 92 6.01 -32.95 14.40
N PHE A 93 6.83 -32.61 13.41
CA PHE A 93 6.97 -33.30 12.13
C PHE A 93 8.37 -33.88 11.90
N GLU A 94 9.03 -34.35 12.96
CA GLU A 94 10.34 -35.00 12.89
C GLU A 94 10.34 -36.14 11.86
N GLY A 95 11.32 -36.13 10.96
CA GLY A 95 11.50 -37.19 9.96
C GLY A 95 10.50 -37.15 8.79
N LYS A 96 9.58 -36.21 8.74
CA LYS A 96 8.69 -36.05 7.58
C LYS A 96 9.51 -35.68 6.35
N PRO A 97 9.39 -36.40 5.21
CA PRO A 97 10.17 -36.09 4.00
C PRO A 97 9.78 -34.74 3.40
N TRP A 98 10.77 -34.00 2.95
CA TRP A 98 10.65 -32.72 2.26
C TRP A 98 11.72 -32.59 1.20
N GLU A 99 11.52 -31.69 0.24
CA GLU A 99 12.46 -31.36 -0.82
C GLU A 99 12.72 -29.86 -0.85
N MET A 100 13.98 -29.46 -1.06
CA MET A 100 14.33 -28.05 -1.27
C MET A 100 13.86 -27.62 -2.67
N ASP A 101 13.02 -26.59 -2.72
CA ASP A 101 12.60 -25.95 -3.97
C ASP A 101 13.53 -24.79 -4.33
N TRP A 102 13.78 -23.91 -3.35
CA TRP A 102 14.64 -22.74 -3.55
C TRP A 102 15.17 -22.22 -2.21
N SER A 103 16.35 -21.61 -2.26
CA SER A 103 16.92 -20.93 -1.09
C SER A 103 17.70 -19.68 -1.47
N SER A 104 17.72 -18.71 -0.59
CA SER A 104 18.45 -17.45 -0.75
C SER A 104 18.75 -16.80 0.59
N VAL A 105 19.65 -15.83 0.57
CA VAL A 105 19.95 -14.97 1.71
C VAL A 105 19.49 -13.56 1.41
N TYR A 106 18.86 -12.95 2.38
CA TYR A 106 18.29 -11.63 2.28
C TYR A 106 18.83 -10.71 3.39
N SER A 107 19.23 -9.51 3.02
CA SER A 107 19.65 -8.47 3.97
C SER A 107 18.56 -7.43 4.12
N ALA A 108 18.08 -7.21 5.35
CA ALA A 108 17.08 -6.21 5.64
C ALA A 108 17.67 -4.80 5.56
N ARG A 109 17.24 -4.02 4.58
CA ARG A 109 17.63 -2.62 4.40
C ARG A 109 16.39 -1.74 4.37
N THR A 110 16.51 -0.54 4.95
CA THR A 110 15.44 0.45 5.01
C THR A 110 15.97 1.79 4.54
N LEU A 111 16.00 1.96 3.24
CA LEU A 111 16.67 3.08 2.60
C LEU A 111 15.75 3.69 1.54
N THR A 112 15.82 5.01 1.34
CA THR A 112 15.13 5.68 0.24
C THR A 112 15.98 6.81 -0.32
N LEU A 113 15.81 7.14 -1.60
CA LEU A 113 16.32 8.39 -2.13
C LEU A 113 15.57 9.56 -1.51
N PRO A 114 16.22 10.71 -1.31
CA PRO A 114 15.55 11.93 -0.85
C PRO A 114 14.64 12.55 -1.92
N ASP A 115 14.91 12.24 -3.20
CA ASP A 115 14.13 12.66 -4.36
C ASP A 115 14.13 11.55 -5.42
N TYR A 116 12.98 11.33 -6.09
CA TYR A 116 12.85 10.29 -7.12
C TYR A 116 12.97 10.85 -8.53
N VAL A 117 12.87 12.16 -8.71
CA VAL A 117 12.91 12.82 -10.01
C VAL A 117 14.17 13.69 -10.14
N HIS A 118 15.01 13.36 -11.09
CA HIS A 118 16.24 14.07 -11.39
C HIS A 118 16.27 14.42 -12.88
N ASP A 119 15.82 15.62 -13.21
CA ASP A 119 15.61 16.09 -14.58
C ASP A 119 14.70 15.11 -15.37
N ARG A 120 15.24 14.37 -16.31
CA ARG A 120 14.51 13.41 -17.16
C ARG A 120 14.65 11.95 -16.68
N ILE A 121 15.27 11.74 -15.55
CA ILE A 121 15.45 10.42 -14.94
C ILE A 121 14.53 10.31 -13.71
N VAL A 122 13.73 9.25 -13.67
CA VAL A 122 12.83 8.95 -12.55
C VAL A 122 13.17 7.58 -11.98
N PHE A 123 13.38 7.50 -10.69
CA PHE A 123 13.63 6.26 -9.97
C PHE A 123 12.33 5.72 -9.36
N THR A 124 12.12 4.40 -9.46
CA THR A 124 10.97 3.69 -8.89
C THR A 124 11.41 2.34 -8.31
N GLY A 125 10.61 1.78 -7.41
CA GLY A 125 10.88 0.48 -6.80
C GLY A 125 12.25 0.42 -6.12
N ASP A 126 12.96 -0.70 -6.22
CA ASP A 126 14.25 -0.92 -5.56
C ASP A 126 15.36 0.03 -6.03
N ALA A 127 15.19 0.69 -7.16
CA ALA A 127 16.09 1.76 -7.58
C ALA A 127 15.91 3.03 -6.75
N ALA A 128 14.71 3.27 -6.22
CA ALA A 128 14.34 4.43 -5.43
C ALA A 128 14.36 4.17 -3.92
N HIS A 129 13.96 2.98 -3.48
CA HIS A 129 13.83 2.62 -2.07
C HIS A 129 14.03 1.13 -1.82
N LEU A 130 14.53 0.80 -0.63
CA LEU A 130 14.58 -0.54 -0.07
C LEU A 130 13.76 -0.55 1.21
N LEU A 131 12.72 -1.37 1.25
CA LEU A 131 11.75 -1.36 2.33
C LEU A 131 11.93 -2.56 3.25
N PRO A 132 11.50 -2.45 4.55
CA PRO A 132 11.59 -3.54 5.50
C PRO A 132 10.85 -4.78 4.99
N ILE A 133 11.42 -5.97 5.23
CA ILE A 133 10.81 -7.25 4.84
C ILE A 133 9.52 -7.55 5.59
N PHE A 134 9.46 -7.17 6.86
CA PHE A 134 8.28 -7.39 7.68
C PHE A 134 7.17 -6.41 7.29
N GLY A 135 6.15 -6.94 6.63
CA GLY A 135 5.01 -6.18 6.10
C GLY A 135 4.78 -6.37 4.61
N VAL A 136 5.67 -7.07 3.90
CA VAL A 136 5.51 -7.43 2.46
C VAL A 136 5.21 -6.21 1.59
N ARG A 137 5.97 -5.12 1.75
CA ARG A 137 5.67 -3.82 1.13
C ARG A 137 6.48 -3.52 -0.13
N GLY A 138 7.63 -4.17 -0.36
CA GLY A 138 8.53 -3.83 -1.46
C GLY A 138 7.85 -3.80 -2.82
N ALA A 139 7.38 -4.93 -3.30
CA ALA A 139 6.71 -5.03 -4.60
C ALA A 139 5.44 -4.17 -4.69
N ASN A 140 4.59 -4.19 -3.63
CA ASN A 140 3.36 -3.40 -3.61
C ASN A 140 3.64 -1.89 -3.72
N THR A 141 4.68 -1.38 -3.06
CA THR A 141 5.08 0.02 -3.15
C THR A 141 5.63 0.35 -4.54
N ALA A 142 6.41 -0.56 -5.15
CA ALA A 142 6.91 -0.39 -6.52
C ALA A 142 5.76 -0.34 -7.55
N PHE A 143 4.70 -1.14 -7.39
CA PHE A 143 3.50 -1.04 -8.23
C PHE A 143 2.78 0.30 -8.04
N GLN A 144 2.69 0.80 -6.82
CA GLN A 144 2.13 2.13 -6.55
C GLN A 144 3.00 3.24 -7.14
N ASP A 145 4.34 3.11 -7.11
CA ASP A 145 5.23 4.06 -7.79
C ASP A 145 4.95 4.08 -9.30
N ALA A 146 4.84 2.90 -9.92
CA ALA A 146 4.57 2.79 -11.35
C ALA A 146 3.20 3.38 -11.72
N GLN A 147 2.16 3.12 -10.93
CA GLN A 147 0.83 3.68 -11.14
C GLN A 147 0.83 5.21 -11.00
N SER A 148 1.48 5.72 -9.96
CA SER A 148 1.63 7.16 -9.75
C SER A 148 2.42 7.80 -10.89
N LEU A 149 3.61 7.27 -11.23
CA LEU A 149 4.43 7.78 -12.31
C LEU A 149 3.69 7.78 -13.65
N GLY A 150 2.94 6.72 -13.94
CA GLY A 150 2.26 6.54 -15.21
C GLY A 150 1.33 7.70 -15.57
N TRP A 151 0.49 8.15 -14.64
CA TRP A 151 -0.42 9.24 -14.91
C TRP A 151 0.26 10.62 -14.84
N HIS A 152 1.17 10.85 -13.88
CA HIS A 152 1.92 12.10 -13.78
C HIS A 152 2.70 12.38 -15.07
N LEU A 153 3.47 11.40 -15.52
CA LEU A 153 4.26 11.52 -16.74
C LEU A 153 3.38 11.68 -17.98
N ALA A 154 2.29 10.90 -18.09
CA ALA A 154 1.38 10.99 -19.22
C ALA A 154 0.74 12.39 -19.33
N TYR A 155 0.38 13.01 -18.22
CA TYR A 155 -0.24 14.34 -18.22
C TYR A 155 0.75 15.45 -18.59
N VAL A 156 2.00 15.32 -18.13
CA VAL A 156 3.07 16.24 -18.54
C VAL A 156 3.36 16.10 -20.04
N LEU A 157 3.59 14.89 -20.54
CA LEU A 157 3.91 14.63 -21.95
C LEU A 157 2.78 15.03 -22.91
N LYS A 158 1.52 14.96 -22.47
CA LYS A 158 0.36 15.40 -23.25
C LYS A 158 0.07 16.90 -23.13
N GLY A 159 0.87 17.65 -22.35
CA GLY A 159 0.64 19.07 -22.12
C GLY A 159 -0.60 19.40 -21.27
N ILE A 160 -1.16 18.41 -20.58
CA ILE A 160 -2.30 18.58 -19.67
C ILE A 160 -1.86 19.25 -18.37
N ALA A 161 -0.64 18.96 -17.92
CA ALA A 161 -0.05 19.48 -16.69
C ALA A 161 1.38 19.99 -16.95
N PRO A 162 1.86 20.98 -16.18
CA PRO A 162 3.23 21.45 -16.24
C PRO A 162 4.22 20.44 -15.62
N ASP A 163 5.51 20.55 -15.96
CA ASP A 163 6.58 19.67 -15.46
C ASP A 163 6.68 19.60 -13.93
N LYS A 164 6.26 20.66 -13.23
CA LYS A 164 6.20 20.66 -11.76
C LYS A 164 5.32 19.56 -11.16
N LEU A 165 4.42 18.95 -11.95
CA LEU A 165 3.65 17.79 -11.52
C LEU A 165 4.55 16.59 -11.17
N MET A 166 5.70 16.45 -11.84
CA MET A 166 6.67 15.40 -11.54
C MET A 166 7.32 15.57 -10.15
N ALA A 167 7.53 16.81 -9.71
CA ALA A 167 8.03 17.09 -8.36
C ALA A 167 7.01 16.64 -7.29
N ASN A 168 5.71 16.77 -7.55
CA ASN A 168 4.67 16.25 -6.67
C ASN A 168 4.71 14.71 -6.60
N HIS A 169 4.87 14.00 -7.73
CA HIS A 169 5.09 12.56 -7.74
C HIS A 169 6.24 12.17 -6.80
N SER A 170 7.39 12.83 -6.92
CA SER A 170 8.52 12.56 -6.05
C SER A 170 8.18 12.77 -4.58
N GLN A 171 7.59 13.90 -4.23
CA GLN A 171 7.23 14.25 -2.86
C GLN A 171 6.27 13.23 -2.23
N GLU A 172 5.24 12.83 -2.96
CA GLU A 172 4.25 11.85 -2.50
C GLU A 172 4.89 10.46 -2.28
N ARG A 173 5.70 9.99 -3.23
CA ARG A 173 6.27 8.65 -3.17
C ARG A 173 7.41 8.53 -2.17
N VAL A 174 8.25 9.56 -2.03
CA VAL A 174 9.25 9.65 -0.96
C VAL A 174 8.56 9.66 0.41
N GLY A 175 7.47 10.44 0.56
CA GLY A 175 6.68 10.47 1.78
C GLY A 175 6.11 9.09 2.14
N ALA A 176 5.56 8.38 1.15
CA ALA A 176 5.05 7.02 1.32
C ALA A 176 6.15 6.03 1.74
N ALA A 177 7.31 6.07 1.10
CA ALA A 177 8.44 5.20 1.45
C ALA A 177 8.93 5.48 2.88
N ARG A 178 9.07 6.75 3.29
CA ARG A 178 9.48 7.14 4.65
C ARG A 178 8.48 6.68 5.71
N GLU A 179 7.18 6.81 5.44
CA GLU A 179 6.15 6.30 6.37
C GLU A 179 6.26 4.78 6.51
N ILE A 180 6.39 4.04 5.40
CA ILE A 180 6.53 2.59 5.44
C ILE A 180 7.81 2.18 6.18
N ILE A 181 8.93 2.84 5.94
CA ILE A 181 10.20 2.61 6.66
C ILE A 181 9.99 2.79 8.17
N THR A 182 9.29 3.84 8.57
CA THR A 182 9.01 4.13 9.98
C THR A 182 8.11 3.06 10.60
N GLU A 183 6.98 2.77 9.98
CA GLU A 183 5.97 1.87 10.54
C GLU A 183 6.41 0.39 10.47
N ALA A 184 6.92 -0.09 9.34
CA ALA A 184 7.43 -1.46 9.23
C ALA A 184 8.75 -1.66 10.02
N GLY A 185 9.50 -0.59 10.28
CA GLY A 185 10.65 -0.62 11.18
C GLY A 185 10.28 -0.98 12.63
N LYS A 186 9.05 -0.65 13.07
CA LYS A 186 8.54 -1.09 14.39
C LYS A 186 8.37 -2.62 14.41
N SER A 187 7.76 -3.19 13.37
CA SER A 187 7.63 -4.66 13.23
C SER A 187 9.00 -5.33 13.16
N THR A 188 9.94 -4.76 12.43
CA THR A 188 11.30 -5.29 12.33
C THR A 188 11.98 -5.34 13.70
N ARG A 189 11.88 -4.29 14.50
CA ARG A 189 12.45 -4.27 15.86
C ARG A 189 11.75 -5.24 16.83
N PHE A 190 10.49 -5.54 16.60
CA PHE A 190 9.78 -6.57 17.37
C PHE A 190 10.23 -7.97 16.96
N MET A 191 10.32 -8.26 15.67
CA MET A 191 10.73 -9.56 15.14
C MET A 191 12.21 -9.86 15.34
N ALA A 192 13.07 -8.86 15.17
CA ALA A 192 14.51 -8.92 15.35
C ALA A 192 14.95 -7.83 16.35
N PRO A 193 14.81 -8.07 17.65
CA PRO A 193 15.12 -7.07 18.68
C PRO A 193 16.58 -6.62 18.66
N PRO A 194 16.86 -5.32 18.46
CA PRO A 194 18.23 -4.81 18.36
C PRO A 194 18.97 -4.72 19.71
N SER A 195 18.28 -4.90 20.82
CA SER A 195 18.87 -4.83 22.16
C SER A 195 18.13 -5.69 23.18
N ARG A 196 18.76 -5.91 24.35
CA ARG A 196 18.13 -6.60 25.47
C ARG A 196 16.81 -5.97 25.91
N GLY A 197 16.70 -4.65 25.89
CA GLY A 197 15.46 -3.94 26.26
C GLY A 197 14.31 -4.25 25.29
N PHE A 198 14.57 -4.23 23.99
CA PHE A 198 13.58 -4.63 22.98
C PHE A 198 13.18 -6.10 23.09
N ARG A 199 14.12 -6.99 23.44
CA ARG A 199 13.81 -8.40 23.67
C ARG A 199 12.90 -8.59 24.88
N LEU A 200 13.21 -7.94 26.01
CA LEU A 200 12.35 -7.98 27.20
C LEU A 200 10.94 -7.46 26.92
N LEU A 201 10.84 -6.36 26.16
CA LEU A 201 9.53 -5.83 25.75
C LEU A 201 8.76 -6.85 24.88
N ARG A 202 9.41 -7.43 23.87
CA ARG A 202 8.80 -8.46 23.02
C ARG A 202 8.28 -9.63 23.84
N ASP A 203 9.13 -10.20 24.69
CA ASP A 203 8.82 -11.40 25.44
C ASP A 203 7.68 -11.15 26.45
N ALA A 204 7.67 -9.95 27.09
CA ALA A 204 6.57 -9.53 27.96
C ALA A 204 5.25 -9.35 27.18
N VAL A 205 5.29 -8.69 26.01
CA VAL A 205 4.10 -8.51 25.16
C VAL A 205 3.56 -9.85 24.68
N LEU A 206 4.43 -10.76 24.23
CA LEU A 206 4.01 -12.09 23.78
C LEU A 206 3.36 -12.89 24.92
N SER A 207 3.98 -12.90 26.10
CA SER A 207 3.47 -13.58 27.28
C SER A 207 2.10 -13.04 27.72
N LEU A 208 1.98 -11.71 27.86
CA LEU A 208 0.73 -11.07 28.26
C LEU A 208 -0.38 -11.21 27.20
N SER A 209 -0.04 -11.29 25.91
CA SER A 209 -1.03 -11.41 24.84
C SER A 209 -1.86 -12.70 24.88
N LEU A 210 -1.43 -13.69 25.65
CA LEU A 210 -2.18 -14.93 25.87
C LEU A 210 -3.45 -14.69 26.69
N THR A 211 -3.44 -13.70 27.59
CA THR A 211 -4.55 -13.40 28.49
C THR A 211 -5.10 -11.98 28.32
N GLU A 212 -4.26 -11.01 27.94
CA GLU A 212 -4.56 -9.59 27.96
C GLU A 212 -4.70 -8.99 26.55
N GLU A 213 -5.91 -8.54 26.21
CA GLU A 213 -6.16 -7.98 24.87
C GLU A 213 -5.48 -6.62 24.63
N PHE A 214 -5.30 -5.81 25.67
CA PHE A 214 -4.75 -4.46 25.54
C PHE A 214 -3.31 -4.42 25.02
N VAL A 215 -2.55 -5.51 25.17
CA VAL A 215 -1.17 -5.60 24.66
C VAL A 215 -1.08 -5.99 23.18
N ARG A 216 -2.15 -6.55 22.59
CA ARG A 216 -2.16 -7.01 21.20
C ARG A 216 -1.78 -5.92 20.19
N PRO A 217 -2.19 -4.64 20.32
CA PRO A 217 -1.73 -3.58 19.42
C PRO A 217 -0.21 -3.33 19.47
N LEU A 218 0.50 -3.79 20.51
CA LEU A 218 1.94 -3.60 20.62
C LEU A 218 2.77 -4.53 19.72
N TYR A 219 2.23 -5.67 19.28
CA TYR A 219 2.89 -6.55 18.30
C TYR A 219 2.20 -6.58 16.94
N HIS A 220 0.93 -6.16 16.87
CA HIS A 220 0.15 -6.17 15.62
C HIS A 220 0.23 -4.81 14.93
N TRP A 221 1.36 -4.54 14.32
CA TRP A 221 1.54 -3.33 13.51
C TRP A 221 0.72 -3.44 12.23
N ARG A 222 -0.14 -2.47 11.99
CA ARG A 222 -0.95 -2.39 10.77
C ARG A 222 -0.07 -2.01 9.58
N THR A 223 0.75 -2.93 9.14
CA THR A 223 1.64 -2.75 7.98
C THR A 223 0.88 -2.70 6.66
N SER A 224 -0.35 -3.21 6.62
CA SER A 224 -1.22 -3.22 5.44
C SER A 224 -2.12 -1.99 5.31
N ARG A 225 -1.97 -0.98 6.17
CA ARG A 225 -2.68 0.29 6.01
C ARG A 225 -2.12 1.03 4.79
N PRO A 226 -2.96 1.45 3.83
CA PRO A 226 -2.50 2.22 2.68
C PRO A 226 -2.01 3.59 3.13
N HIS A 227 -0.99 4.11 2.41
CA HIS A 227 -0.51 5.47 2.62
C HIS A 227 -1.56 6.48 2.15
N GLU A 228 -1.66 7.58 2.86
CA GLU A 228 -2.55 8.69 2.53
C GLU A 228 -1.71 9.93 2.20
N TYR A 229 -1.91 10.51 1.02
CA TYR A 229 -1.25 11.75 0.60
C TYR A 229 -1.89 13.00 1.24
N LYS A 230 -1.99 13.02 2.58
CA LYS A 230 -2.69 14.07 3.33
C LYS A 230 -2.23 15.49 3.01
N HIS A 231 -0.94 15.63 2.72
CA HIS A 231 -0.28 16.91 2.48
C HIS A 231 0.04 17.15 1.01
N SER A 232 -0.59 16.39 0.10
CA SER A 232 -0.40 16.59 -1.33
C SER A 232 -0.89 17.97 -1.75
N ALA A 233 -0.09 18.65 -2.58
CA ALA A 233 -0.48 19.90 -3.22
C ALA A 233 -1.64 19.73 -4.22
N LEU A 234 -2.00 18.48 -4.56
CA LEU A 234 -3.09 18.16 -5.48
C LEU A 234 -4.45 18.01 -4.77
N ASN A 235 -4.48 18.06 -3.46
CA ASN A 235 -5.72 17.95 -2.69
C ASN A 235 -6.45 19.29 -2.69
N SER A 236 -7.76 19.25 -2.95
CA SER A 236 -8.58 20.46 -2.89
C SER A 236 -8.65 21.04 -1.48
N MET A 237 -8.72 22.35 -1.40
CA MET A 237 -9.06 23.06 -0.17
C MET A 237 -10.58 23.11 -0.07
N SER A 238 -11.19 22.29 0.79
CA SER A 238 -12.63 22.29 0.99
C SER A 238 -12.95 22.47 2.47
N ASP A 239 -13.79 23.47 2.78
CA ASP A 239 -14.31 23.70 4.13
C ASP A 239 -15.19 22.56 4.62
N ASP A 240 -15.80 21.82 3.68
CA ASP A 240 -16.64 20.65 3.99
C ASP A 240 -15.83 19.49 4.56
N ASN A 241 -14.50 19.46 4.31
CA ASN A 241 -13.66 18.33 4.71
C ASN A 241 -13.72 18.03 6.21
N ALA A 242 -13.83 19.05 7.05
CA ALA A 242 -13.96 18.91 8.50
C ALA A 242 -15.36 18.43 8.95
N GLN A 243 -16.37 18.54 8.09
CA GLN A 243 -17.76 18.17 8.37
C GLN A 243 -18.07 16.72 8.01
N PHE A 244 -17.17 16.03 7.27
CA PHE A 244 -17.36 14.62 6.95
C PHE A 244 -17.21 13.76 8.20
N THR A 245 -18.22 12.95 8.48
CA THR A 245 -18.24 12.02 9.63
C THR A 245 -17.63 10.66 9.30
N GLY A 246 -17.26 10.42 8.05
CA GLY A 246 -16.69 9.15 7.59
C GLY A 246 -16.15 9.23 6.15
N GLY A 247 -15.97 8.07 5.53
CA GLY A 247 -15.42 7.95 4.19
C GLY A 247 -13.92 8.23 4.09
N PRO A 248 -13.30 7.97 2.93
CA PRO A 248 -11.89 8.24 2.70
C PRO A 248 -11.61 9.75 2.74
N ALA A 249 -10.55 10.13 3.47
CA ALA A 249 -10.11 11.53 3.55
C ALA A 249 -9.44 11.99 2.25
N LEU A 250 -9.16 13.29 2.13
CA LEU A 250 -8.31 13.81 1.06
C LEU A 250 -6.94 13.13 1.09
N GLY A 251 -6.46 12.73 -0.07
CA GLY A 251 -5.22 11.98 -0.24
C GLY A 251 -5.33 10.49 0.08
N ALA A 252 -6.46 10.00 0.62
CA ALA A 252 -6.64 8.58 0.88
C ALA A 252 -7.05 7.81 -0.39
N PRO A 253 -6.68 6.51 -0.49
CA PRO A 253 -7.22 5.65 -1.52
C PRO A 253 -8.71 5.36 -1.29
N PRO A 254 -9.45 4.94 -2.32
CA PRO A 254 -10.87 4.61 -2.20
C PRO A 254 -11.08 3.36 -1.33
N GLN A 255 -12.23 3.30 -0.71
CA GLN A 255 -12.72 2.09 -0.07
C GLN A 255 -13.63 1.35 -1.06
N ASN A 256 -13.34 0.08 -1.32
CA ASN A 256 -14.20 -0.68 -2.21
C ASN A 256 -15.60 -0.88 -1.61
N VAL A 257 -16.60 -0.74 -2.44
CA VAL A 257 -18.01 -0.94 -2.07
C VAL A 257 -18.65 -1.84 -3.11
N GLN A 258 -19.29 -2.89 -2.66
CA GLN A 258 -20.15 -3.69 -3.53
C GLN A 258 -21.46 -2.95 -3.75
N LEU A 259 -21.69 -2.51 -4.97
CA LEU A 259 -22.90 -1.77 -5.37
C LEU A 259 -24.08 -2.72 -5.57
N LYS A 260 -23.87 -3.81 -6.29
CA LYS A 260 -24.79 -4.94 -6.48
C LYS A 260 -24.00 -6.24 -6.63
N ALA A 261 -24.66 -7.36 -6.90
CA ALA A 261 -23.99 -8.62 -7.16
C ALA A 261 -22.95 -8.46 -8.29
N ASP A 262 -21.71 -8.86 -8.02
CA ASP A 262 -20.58 -8.84 -8.97
C ASP A 262 -20.26 -7.45 -9.58
N ASP A 263 -20.62 -6.36 -8.87
CA ASP A 263 -20.36 -4.99 -9.32
C ASP A 263 -19.81 -4.15 -8.15
N PHE A 264 -18.59 -3.66 -8.29
CA PHE A 264 -17.87 -2.97 -7.23
C PHE A 264 -17.43 -1.58 -7.68
N LEU A 265 -17.38 -0.64 -6.75
CA LEU A 265 -16.96 0.75 -7.04
C LEU A 265 -15.62 0.81 -7.78
N LEU A 266 -14.62 0.03 -7.35
CA LEU A 266 -13.28 0.07 -7.94
C LEU A 266 -13.26 -0.38 -9.41
N ASP A 267 -14.24 -1.15 -9.88
CA ASP A 267 -14.36 -1.57 -11.28
C ASP A 267 -14.69 -0.40 -12.22
N HIS A 268 -15.09 0.73 -11.66
CA HIS A 268 -15.48 1.93 -12.39
C HIS A 268 -14.48 3.07 -12.34
N LEU A 269 -13.54 3.02 -11.37
CA LEU A 269 -12.55 4.08 -11.17
C LEU A 269 -11.27 3.83 -11.98
N GLY A 270 -10.64 4.91 -12.41
CA GLY A 270 -9.32 4.90 -13.05
C GLY A 270 -9.33 5.25 -14.53
N GLY A 271 -8.13 5.41 -15.10
CA GLY A 271 -7.93 5.85 -16.49
C GLY A 271 -8.03 7.36 -16.71
N GLY A 272 -8.49 8.12 -15.73
CA GLY A 272 -8.62 9.58 -15.71
C GLY A 272 -9.07 10.02 -14.33
N PHE A 273 -9.54 11.26 -14.25
CA PHE A 273 -10.29 11.71 -13.06
C PHE A 273 -11.69 11.11 -13.08
N ASP A 274 -12.18 10.71 -11.90
CA ASP A 274 -13.53 10.20 -11.73
C ASP A 274 -14.27 11.06 -10.70
N LEU A 275 -15.32 11.76 -11.16
CA LEU A 275 -16.25 12.48 -10.28
C LEU A 275 -17.42 11.54 -9.96
N VAL A 276 -17.48 11.02 -8.73
CA VAL A 276 -18.61 10.22 -8.25
C VAL A 276 -19.59 11.14 -7.54
N TYR A 277 -20.74 11.36 -8.13
CA TYR A 277 -21.78 12.29 -7.67
C TYR A 277 -22.98 11.51 -7.14
N ALA A 278 -23.40 11.79 -5.92
CA ALA A 278 -24.64 11.24 -5.34
C ALA A 278 -25.85 11.99 -5.91
N ALA A 279 -26.53 11.38 -6.87
CA ALA A 279 -27.60 12.06 -7.61
C ALA A 279 -28.80 12.37 -6.73
N GLN A 280 -29.19 13.66 -6.67
CA GLN A 280 -30.38 14.15 -6.03
C GLN A 280 -31.52 14.20 -7.06
N ASP A 281 -32.71 13.76 -6.67
CA ASP A 281 -33.90 13.75 -7.53
C ASP A 281 -33.65 13.14 -8.93
N GLN A 282 -32.77 12.14 -8.98
CA GLN A 282 -32.39 11.44 -10.23
C GLN A 282 -31.83 12.39 -11.32
N SER A 283 -31.24 13.50 -10.90
CA SER A 283 -30.72 14.51 -11.81
C SER A 283 -29.33 15.00 -11.37
N ILE A 284 -28.66 15.68 -12.28
CA ILE A 284 -27.40 16.40 -12.05
C ILE A 284 -27.66 17.87 -12.36
N PRO A 285 -27.23 18.81 -11.50
CA PRO A 285 -27.38 20.23 -11.75
C PRO A 285 -26.75 20.63 -13.09
N GLN A 286 -27.46 21.45 -13.87
CA GLN A 286 -27.03 21.85 -15.22
C GLN A 286 -25.67 22.57 -15.20
N GLU A 287 -25.39 23.36 -14.17
CA GLU A 287 -24.11 24.06 -14.04
C GLU A 287 -22.95 23.08 -13.76
N LEU A 288 -23.19 21.98 -13.04
CA LEU A 288 -22.20 20.94 -12.82
C LEU A 288 -21.90 20.18 -14.12
N LEU A 289 -22.93 19.87 -14.93
CA LEU A 289 -22.75 19.27 -16.25
C LEU A 289 -21.93 20.15 -17.17
N LYS A 290 -22.19 21.46 -17.22
CA LYS A 290 -21.39 22.42 -17.99
C LYS A 290 -19.94 22.47 -17.53
N ALA A 291 -19.68 22.39 -16.22
CA ALA A 291 -18.33 22.37 -15.68
C ALA A 291 -17.57 21.09 -16.08
N VAL A 292 -18.23 19.94 -16.03
CA VAL A 292 -17.67 18.66 -16.50
C VAL A 292 -17.35 18.73 -17.98
N GLU A 293 -18.25 19.24 -18.79
CA GLU A 293 -18.05 19.40 -20.24
C GLU A 293 -16.90 20.39 -20.54
N LEU A 294 -16.83 21.51 -19.82
CA LEU A 294 -15.74 22.47 -19.95
C LEU A 294 -14.37 21.82 -19.62
N ALA A 295 -14.29 21.02 -18.56
CA ALA A 295 -13.07 20.31 -18.22
C ALA A 295 -12.65 19.29 -19.31
N LYS A 296 -13.61 18.53 -19.83
CA LYS A 296 -13.38 17.61 -20.95
C LYS A 296 -12.91 18.34 -22.22
N ASN A 297 -13.53 19.45 -22.55
CA ASN A 297 -13.17 20.28 -23.72
C ASN A 297 -11.77 20.91 -23.60
N LYS A 298 -11.28 21.10 -22.37
CA LYS A 298 -9.89 21.48 -22.09
C LYS A 298 -8.90 20.31 -22.14
N GLY A 299 -9.37 19.10 -22.50
CA GLY A 299 -8.54 17.91 -22.63
C GLY A 299 -8.28 17.14 -21.34
N LEU A 300 -8.99 17.46 -20.24
CA LEU A 300 -8.90 16.68 -19.01
C LEU A 300 -9.67 15.35 -19.17
N PRO A 301 -9.03 14.20 -18.99
CA PRO A 301 -9.72 12.91 -18.93
C PRO A 301 -10.56 12.84 -17.65
N LEU A 302 -11.82 13.20 -17.73
CA LEU A 302 -12.78 13.22 -16.61
C LEU A 302 -14.00 12.39 -16.94
N LYS A 303 -14.38 11.47 -16.03
CA LYS A 303 -15.66 10.76 -16.08
C LYS A 303 -16.57 11.27 -14.96
N LEU A 304 -17.84 11.46 -15.29
CA LEU A 304 -18.91 11.75 -14.34
C LEU A 304 -19.71 10.45 -14.09
N LEU A 305 -19.55 9.91 -12.90
CA LEU A 305 -20.24 8.71 -12.43
C LEU A 305 -21.37 9.16 -11.48
N ALA A 306 -22.61 9.02 -11.91
CA ALA A 306 -23.74 9.31 -11.04
C ALA A 306 -24.14 8.06 -10.26
N ILE A 307 -24.18 8.14 -8.93
CA ILE A 307 -24.63 7.04 -8.08
C ILE A 307 -26.04 7.30 -7.57
N THR A 308 -26.90 6.29 -7.63
CA THR A 308 -28.30 6.36 -7.24
C THR A 308 -28.80 5.02 -6.69
N HIS A 309 -29.78 5.06 -5.82
CA HIS A 309 -30.46 3.86 -5.29
C HIS A 309 -31.70 3.44 -6.11
N VAL A 310 -32.07 4.23 -7.12
CA VAL A 310 -33.17 3.94 -8.03
C VAL A 310 -32.61 3.44 -9.36
N ASP A 311 -33.20 2.37 -9.91
CA ASP A 311 -32.74 1.78 -11.16
C ASP A 311 -33.21 2.61 -12.37
N VAL A 312 -32.59 3.76 -12.53
CA VAL A 312 -32.83 4.69 -13.65
C VAL A 312 -31.51 5.26 -14.15
N ALA A 313 -31.41 5.49 -15.44
CA ALA A 313 -30.24 6.16 -16.03
C ALA A 313 -30.28 7.66 -15.71
N ILE A 314 -29.20 8.19 -15.15
CA ILE A 314 -29.07 9.63 -14.86
C ILE A 314 -28.55 10.35 -16.09
N LYS A 315 -29.38 11.22 -16.65
CA LYS A 315 -29.04 11.97 -17.87
C LYS A 315 -27.84 12.89 -17.64
N GLY A 316 -26.86 12.80 -18.54
CA GLY A 316 -25.65 13.62 -18.52
C GLY A 316 -24.48 12.99 -17.76
N ALA A 317 -24.68 11.88 -17.04
CA ALA A 317 -23.59 11.08 -16.52
C ALA A 317 -22.96 10.22 -17.63
N ASP A 318 -21.63 10.01 -17.55
CA ASP A 318 -20.95 9.05 -18.44
C ASP A 318 -21.37 7.61 -18.08
N LYS A 319 -21.65 7.37 -16.82
CA LYS A 319 -22.19 6.10 -16.31
C LYS A 319 -23.05 6.33 -15.07
N THR A 320 -24.17 5.62 -14.97
CA THR A 320 -24.95 5.54 -13.75
C THR A 320 -24.59 4.28 -12.99
N LEU A 321 -24.29 4.43 -11.71
CA LEU A 321 -23.99 3.36 -10.77
C LEU A 321 -25.22 3.12 -9.91
N PHE A 322 -25.76 1.92 -9.97
CA PHE A 322 -26.95 1.55 -9.21
C PHE A 322 -26.53 0.89 -7.89
N ASP A 323 -26.87 1.54 -6.78
CA ASP A 323 -26.61 1.11 -5.39
C ASP A 323 -27.91 1.03 -4.59
N PRO A 324 -28.71 -0.03 -4.77
CA PRO A 324 -30.05 -0.14 -4.16
C PRO A 324 -30.03 -0.13 -2.63
N GLN A 325 -28.91 -0.50 -2.03
CA GLN A 325 -28.74 -0.56 -0.59
C GLN A 325 -28.03 0.67 0.00
N GLN A 326 -27.71 1.66 -0.82
CA GLN A 326 -27.04 2.90 -0.44
C GLN A 326 -25.72 2.67 0.32
N ARG A 327 -25.03 1.55 0.00
CA ARG A 327 -23.76 1.15 0.64
C ARG A 327 -22.66 2.17 0.42
N PHE A 328 -22.63 2.78 -0.78
CA PHE A 328 -21.68 3.84 -1.08
C PHE A 328 -21.92 5.06 -0.19
N GLN A 329 -23.17 5.56 -0.15
CA GLN A 329 -23.50 6.74 0.66
C GLN A 329 -23.17 6.52 2.15
N LEU A 330 -23.48 5.33 2.68
CA LEU A 330 -23.15 4.97 4.05
C LEU A 330 -21.65 4.88 4.30
N ARG A 331 -20.94 4.19 3.40
CA ARG A 331 -19.47 3.96 3.54
C ARG A 331 -18.68 5.25 3.37
N TYR A 332 -19.12 6.12 2.48
CA TYR A 332 -18.45 7.38 2.13
C TYR A 332 -18.99 8.58 2.92
N ALA A 333 -19.99 8.38 3.77
CA ALA A 333 -20.71 9.44 4.51
C ALA A 333 -21.13 10.58 3.57
N LEU A 334 -21.63 10.23 2.37
CA LEU A 334 -21.93 11.18 1.31
C LEU A 334 -23.43 11.44 1.21
N PRO A 335 -23.90 12.68 1.45
CA PRO A 335 -25.30 13.05 1.24
C PRO A 335 -25.63 13.17 -0.25
N LEU A 336 -26.91 13.20 -0.58
CA LEU A 336 -27.38 13.54 -1.93
C LEU A 336 -26.91 14.96 -2.31
N GLY A 337 -26.44 15.12 -3.55
CA GLY A 337 -25.82 16.36 -4.04
C GLY A 337 -24.33 16.48 -3.72
N GLY A 338 -23.80 15.58 -2.90
CA GLY A 338 -22.37 15.49 -2.61
C GLY A 338 -21.59 14.75 -3.68
N ALA A 339 -20.27 14.88 -3.63
CA ALA A 339 -19.38 14.21 -4.58
C ALA A 339 -18.00 13.89 -4.00
N TYR A 340 -17.37 12.88 -4.58
CA TYR A 340 -15.94 12.58 -4.46
C TYR A 340 -15.26 12.72 -5.82
N LEU A 341 -14.10 13.37 -5.84
CA LEU A 341 -13.23 13.42 -7.01
C LEU A 341 -12.00 12.55 -6.76
N PHE A 342 -11.83 11.55 -7.60
CA PHE A 342 -10.68 10.65 -7.59
C PHE A 342 -9.71 11.00 -8.70
N ARG A 343 -8.41 10.92 -8.40
CA ARG A 343 -7.31 11.06 -9.35
C ARG A 343 -7.19 9.81 -10.24
N PRO A 344 -6.38 9.86 -11.33
CA PRO A 344 -6.14 8.68 -12.17
C PRO A 344 -5.54 7.48 -11.41
N ASP A 345 -4.83 7.69 -10.30
CA ASP A 345 -4.33 6.67 -9.37
C ASP A 345 -5.33 6.34 -8.24
N GLN A 346 -6.58 6.75 -8.42
CA GLN A 346 -7.73 6.50 -7.54
C GLN A 346 -7.67 7.19 -6.17
N HIS A 347 -6.66 8.01 -5.85
CA HIS A 347 -6.67 8.75 -4.58
C HIS A 347 -7.69 9.90 -4.62
N VAL A 348 -8.33 10.13 -3.49
CA VAL A 348 -9.28 11.24 -3.32
C VAL A 348 -8.53 12.56 -3.36
N CYS A 349 -8.83 13.43 -4.33
CA CYS A 349 -8.30 14.79 -4.37
C CYS A 349 -9.36 15.86 -4.12
N GLY A 350 -10.64 15.51 -4.08
CA GLY A 350 -11.74 16.39 -3.71
C GLY A 350 -12.88 15.62 -3.09
N ARG A 351 -13.55 16.20 -2.08
CA ARG A 351 -14.80 15.68 -1.53
C ARG A 351 -15.65 16.81 -1.00
N TRP A 352 -16.93 16.78 -1.27
CA TRP A 352 -17.87 17.83 -0.92
C TRP A 352 -19.22 17.25 -0.48
N LEU A 353 -19.81 17.84 0.55
CA LEU A 353 -21.17 17.53 0.97
C LEU A 353 -22.19 18.08 -0.03
N GLN A 354 -21.84 19.21 -0.69
CA GLN A 354 -22.53 19.77 -1.83
C GLN A 354 -21.47 20.26 -2.83
N VAL A 355 -21.47 19.70 -4.04
CA VAL A 355 -20.54 20.09 -5.08
C VAL A 355 -21.18 21.11 -6.02
N ASP A 356 -20.45 22.13 -6.40
CA ASP A 356 -20.81 23.09 -7.45
C ASP A 356 -19.74 23.17 -8.55
N ALA A 357 -20.06 23.86 -9.62
CA ALA A 357 -19.18 24.03 -10.78
C ALA A 357 -17.83 24.68 -10.42
N THR A 358 -17.83 25.68 -9.56
CA THR A 358 -16.61 26.42 -9.18
C THR A 358 -15.67 25.55 -8.37
N ARG A 359 -16.21 24.85 -7.38
CA ARG A 359 -15.44 23.91 -6.53
C ARG A 359 -14.82 22.79 -7.37
N LEU A 360 -15.59 22.20 -8.31
CA LEU A 360 -15.08 21.18 -9.20
C LEU A 360 -13.94 21.68 -10.08
N LEU A 361 -14.14 22.81 -10.78
CA LEU A 361 -13.15 23.35 -11.72
C LEU A 361 -11.86 23.77 -11.00
N SER A 362 -11.95 24.45 -9.88
CA SER A 362 -10.77 24.84 -9.10
C SER A 362 -10.00 23.63 -8.58
N SER A 363 -10.70 22.58 -8.15
CA SER A 363 -10.05 21.34 -7.69
C SER A 363 -9.38 20.57 -8.83
N LEU A 364 -9.98 20.52 -10.00
CA LEU A 364 -9.36 19.92 -11.19
C LEU A 364 -8.10 20.70 -11.64
N GLN A 365 -8.16 22.04 -11.64
CA GLN A 365 -6.99 22.88 -11.94
C GLN A 365 -5.86 22.64 -10.94
N LEU A 366 -6.18 22.61 -9.64
CA LEU A 366 -5.20 22.30 -8.59
C LEU A 366 -4.59 20.90 -8.76
N ALA A 367 -5.42 19.89 -9.05
CA ALA A 367 -5.00 18.50 -9.21
C ALA A 367 -4.07 18.27 -10.42
N VAL A 368 -4.04 19.19 -11.38
CA VAL A 368 -3.08 19.20 -12.50
C VAL A 368 -2.08 20.36 -12.41
N MET A 369 -2.05 21.06 -11.28
CA MET A 369 -1.12 22.17 -11.01
C MET A 369 -1.17 23.32 -12.04
N GLN A 370 -2.34 23.62 -12.59
CA GLN A 370 -2.62 24.74 -13.49
C GLN A 370 -3.07 26.00 -12.75
#